data_ec156b4eb326a9dcd2dd53efedd9e526
#
_entry.id   ec156b4eb326a9dcd2dd53efedd9e526
#
_cell.length_a   1.000
_cell.length_b   1.000
_cell.length_c   1.000
_cell.angle_alpha   90.00
_cell.angle_beta   90.00
_cell.angle_gamma   90.00
#
_symmetry.space_group_name_H-M   'P 1'
#
loop_
_entity.id
_entity.type
_entity.pdbx_description
1 polymer ?
#
loop_
_entity_poly.entity_id
_entity_poly.type
_entity_poly.pdbx_seq_one_letter_code
_entity_poly.pdbx_strand_id
1 'polypeptide(L)'
;MSRLLQLLRPADQLQRVFVLFLLLLLPGGVLALLAGSPLWLLPALAVLAGAVFAVEWRLLYYAFLCTLPFSYEISGLVGGLSLDMPSEPLMLLLLGNVGLTLLLHPGALPRREWRHPLLLLLALGYGWAILTMLSSVDVVKSVKFLLAKLWYVGPFLFGTLLLLTRPDRVWRIGALYLGGVCFTVAYTLVRHATRGFSFDTINWAIQPFYLNHVIYATVLALLLPYALYGMRAAGRSRTRWLWGAATLVLFLGLLGSFTRASLLSVPVAALYYFVIRYRLTRLMLVGVVVGTIGLTYYLVHDNTYLQYAPNFERTVFNGQDFEKHLEATYKLEDMSGMERVYRWVAAGHMVADRPWMGSGPSTFYPEYKRYTVWSFHTYVSRNPERSTTHNYFLLLMAEQGVPGFLLFTLLVGATLLLCERLYHRSRLPAQRYIVLASSLSFLIIVFHLLLNELVETDKVGSFFFINMAILIRMQTWLENEVESDE
;
A
#
# COMPACT_ATOMS: atom_id res chain seq x y z
N MET A 1 -2.82 -26.60 48.32
CA MET A 1 -3.60 -25.36 48.15
C MET A 1 -2.76 -24.08 48.30
N SER A 2 -1.80 -23.99 49.22
CA SER A 2 -0.97 -22.80 49.44
C SER A 2 -0.01 -22.41 48.31
N ARG A 3 0.60 -23.37 47.59
CA ARG A 3 1.49 -23.10 46.45
C ARG A 3 0.78 -22.59 45.21
N LEU A 4 -0.45 -23.01 44.93
CA LEU A 4 -1.30 -22.51 43.83
C LEU A 4 -1.75 -21.08 44.10
N LEU A 5 -2.06 -20.73 45.37
CA LEU A 5 -2.42 -19.37 45.77
C LEU A 5 -1.22 -18.40 45.73
N GLN A 6 0.01 -18.93 45.91
CA GLN A 6 1.23 -18.11 45.73
C GLN A 6 1.56 -17.83 44.27
N LEU A 7 1.23 -18.74 43.35
CA LEU A 7 1.32 -18.52 41.88
C LEU A 7 0.32 -17.46 41.40
N LEU A 8 -0.81 -17.30 42.10
CA LEU A 8 -1.84 -16.30 41.78
C LEU A 8 -1.56 -14.91 42.40
N ARG A 9 -0.49 -14.76 43.21
CA ARG A 9 0.03 -13.47 43.71
C ARG A 9 1.42 -13.20 43.14
N PRO A 10 1.55 -13.00 41.82
CA PRO A 10 2.84 -12.72 41.23
C PRO A 10 3.39 -11.37 41.73
N ALA A 11 4.63 -11.37 42.20
CA ALA A 11 5.32 -10.17 42.67
C ALA A 11 5.65 -9.20 41.50
N ASP A 12 5.68 -9.72 40.26
CA ASP A 12 6.05 -8.96 39.06
C ASP A 12 4.85 -8.79 38.11
N GLN A 13 4.75 -7.61 37.48
CA GLN A 13 3.71 -7.31 36.48
C GLN A 13 3.72 -8.30 35.31
N LEU A 14 4.90 -8.74 34.88
CA LEU A 14 5.08 -9.70 33.79
C LEU A 14 4.46 -11.06 34.12
N GLN A 15 4.64 -11.54 35.38
CA GLN A 15 4.03 -12.78 35.84
C GLN A 15 2.51 -12.68 35.92
N ARG A 16 1.94 -11.52 36.31
CA ARG A 16 0.48 -11.30 36.32
C ARG A 16 -0.11 -11.41 34.92
N VAL A 17 0.53 -10.78 33.95
CA VAL A 17 0.10 -10.81 32.56
C VAL A 17 0.21 -12.25 32.00
N PHE A 18 1.30 -12.95 32.29
CA PHE A 18 1.49 -14.34 31.85
C PHE A 18 0.43 -15.28 32.48
N VAL A 19 0.12 -15.12 33.76
CA VAL A 19 -0.94 -15.90 34.41
C VAL A 19 -2.30 -15.58 33.79
N LEU A 20 -2.62 -14.32 33.54
CA LEU A 20 -3.86 -13.89 32.90
C LEU A 20 -3.95 -14.47 31.45
N PHE A 21 -2.85 -14.44 30.71
CA PHE A 21 -2.76 -15.05 29.40
C PHE A 21 -3.08 -16.56 29.43
N LEU A 22 -2.47 -17.31 30.36
CA LEU A 22 -2.72 -18.74 30.51
C LEU A 22 -4.15 -19.04 30.95
N LEU A 23 -4.72 -18.22 31.86
CA LEU A 23 -6.12 -18.34 32.34
C LEU A 23 -7.14 -18.11 31.22
N LEU A 24 -6.79 -17.36 30.19
CA LEU A 24 -7.65 -17.14 29.02
C LEU A 24 -7.35 -18.13 27.88
N LEU A 25 -6.08 -18.52 27.71
CA LEU A 25 -5.65 -19.44 26.66
C LEU A 25 -6.23 -20.85 26.86
N LEU A 26 -6.16 -21.39 28.08
CA LEU A 26 -6.62 -22.76 28.34
C LEU A 26 -8.15 -22.92 28.13
N PRO A 27 -9.03 -22.12 28.74
CA PRO A 27 -10.46 -22.21 28.47
C PRO A 27 -10.80 -21.82 27.02
N GLY A 28 -10.13 -20.81 26.47
CA GLY A 28 -10.31 -20.41 25.07
C GLY A 28 -9.94 -21.51 24.10
N GLY A 29 -8.86 -22.25 24.36
CA GLY A 29 -8.45 -23.42 23.56
C GLY A 29 -9.48 -24.55 23.62
N VAL A 30 -10.00 -24.87 24.80
CA VAL A 30 -11.08 -25.86 24.97
C VAL A 30 -12.35 -25.42 24.22
N LEU A 31 -12.77 -24.16 24.37
CA LEU A 31 -13.93 -23.63 23.67
C LEU A 31 -13.73 -23.58 22.15
N ALA A 32 -12.51 -23.25 21.68
CA ALA A 32 -12.18 -23.28 20.27
C ALA A 32 -12.32 -24.68 19.65
N LEU A 33 -11.89 -25.72 20.39
CA LEU A 33 -12.05 -27.11 19.98
C LEU A 33 -13.51 -27.57 20.01
N LEU A 34 -14.26 -27.23 21.06
CA LEU A 34 -15.66 -27.63 21.23
C LEU A 34 -16.60 -26.90 20.25
N ALA A 35 -16.36 -25.61 20.02
CA ALA A 35 -17.19 -24.78 19.14
C ALA A 35 -16.72 -24.76 17.68
N GLY A 36 -15.58 -25.41 17.35
CA GLY A 36 -14.99 -25.41 16.01
C GLY A 36 -14.58 -24.01 15.51
N SER A 37 -14.40 -23.04 16.42
CA SER A 37 -14.11 -21.64 16.08
C SER A 37 -12.86 -21.13 16.81
N PRO A 38 -11.79 -20.70 16.09
CA PRO A 38 -10.58 -20.15 16.69
C PRO A 38 -10.81 -18.79 17.37
N LEU A 39 -11.97 -18.16 17.18
CA LEU A 39 -12.30 -16.86 17.78
C LEU A 39 -12.22 -16.86 19.31
N TRP A 40 -12.42 -18.02 19.96
CA TRP A 40 -12.28 -18.17 21.41
C TRP A 40 -10.86 -17.97 21.94
N LEU A 41 -9.84 -17.99 21.06
CA LEU A 41 -8.44 -17.67 21.40
C LEU A 41 -8.16 -16.16 21.42
N LEU A 42 -9.01 -15.33 20.83
CA LEU A 42 -8.81 -13.88 20.71
C LEU A 42 -8.57 -13.17 22.06
N PRO A 43 -9.28 -13.47 23.17
CA PRO A 43 -9.04 -12.83 24.46
C PRO A 43 -7.61 -13.10 24.99
N ALA A 44 -7.11 -14.34 24.85
CA ALA A 44 -5.74 -14.67 25.26
C ALA A 44 -4.71 -13.96 24.38
N LEU A 45 -4.91 -13.95 23.08
CA LEU A 45 -4.04 -13.24 22.13
C LEU A 45 -4.05 -11.72 22.38
N ALA A 46 -5.22 -11.14 22.72
CA ALA A 46 -5.34 -9.73 23.06
C ALA A 46 -4.54 -9.37 24.33
N VAL A 47 -4.56 -10.24 25.36
CA VAL A 47 -3.76 -10.06 26.58
C VAL A 47 -2.28 -10.15 26.27
N LEU A 48 -1.84 -11.12 25.47
CA LEU A 48 -0.45 -11.26 25.04
C LEU A 48 0.01 -10.05 24.22
N ALA A 49 -0.79 -9.64 23.25
CA ALA A 49 -0.52 -8.45 22.45
C ALA A 49 -0.47 -7.18 23.32
N GLY A 50 -1.41 -7.01 24.25
CA GLY A 50 -1.44 -5.90 25.21
C GLY A 50 -0.22 -5.89 26.13
N ALA A 51 0.26 -7.05 26.55
CA ALA A 51 1.48 -7.17 27.35
C ALA A 51 2.75 -6.80 26.58
N VAL A 52 2.91 -7.34 25.38
CA VAL A 52 4.02 -6.98 24.46
C VAL A 52 3.96 -5.48 24.16
N PHE A 53 2.77 -4.98 23.93
CA PHE A 53 2.48 -3.59 23.72
C PHE A 53 2.90 -2.69 24.91
N ALA A 54 2.54 -3.07 26.14
CA ALA A 54 2.85 -2.29 27.34
C ALA A 54 4.36 -2.28 27.68
N VAL A 55 5.06 -3.37 27.33
CA VAL A 55 6.50 -3.52 27.63
C VAL A 55 7.38 -2.97 26.52
N GLU A 56 7.10 -3.30 25.26
CA GLU A 56 7.94 -2.87 24.13
C GLU A 56 7.12 -2.90 22.81
N TRP A 57 6.35 -1.84 22.55
CA TRP A 57 5.50 -1.71 21.35
C TRP A 57 6.27 -1.85 20.01
N ARG A 58 7.59 -1.59 20.02
CA ARG A 58 8.44 -1.74 18.84
C ARG A 58 8.53 -3.20 18.38
N LEU A 59 8.49 -4.14 19.35
CA LEU A 59 8.45 -5.57 19.01
C LEU A 59 7.13 -5.93 18.30
N LEU A 60 6.01 -5.36 18.78
CA LEU A 60 4.72 -5.53 18.12
C LEU A 60 4.75 -4.97 16.69
N TYR A 61 5.36 -3.81 16.50
CA TYR A 61 5.51 -3.21 15.17
C TYR A 61 6.38 -4.09 14.25
N TYR A 62 7.48 -4.64 14.74
CA TYR A 62 8.33 -5.55 13.97
C TYR A 62 7.62 -6.86 13.65
N ALA A 63 6.89 -7.44 14.60
CA ALA A 63 6.07 -8.62 14.37
C ALA A 63 4.99 -8.35 13.31
N PHE A 64 4.33 -7.20 13.39
CA PHE A 64 3.37 -6.76 12.39
C PHE A 64 3.98 -6.69 10.98
N LEU A 65 5.13 -6.03 10.82
CA LEU A 65 5.81 -5.97 9.51
C LEU A 65 6.17 -7.36 8.98
N CYS A 66 6.61 -8.26 9.85
CA CYS A 66 6.95 -9.64 9.47
C CYS A 66 5.71 -10.44 9.04
N THR A 67 4.57 -10.22 9.70
CA THR A 67 3.33 -10.98 9.46
C THR A 67 2.45 -10.39 8.36
N LEU A 68 2.63 -9.12 8.01
CA LEU A 68 1.83 -8.43 7.00
C LEU A 68 1.78 -9.15 5.63
N PRO A 69 2.89 -9.73 5.09
CA PRO A 69 2.82 -10.51 3.85
C PRO A 69 1.97 -11.78 3.93
N PHE A 70 1.76 -12.31 5.14
CA PHE A 70 0.96 -13.53 5.37
C PHE A 70 -0.52 -13.25 5.60
N SER A 71 -0.90 -11.97 5.67
CA SER A 71 -2.29 -11.59 5.88
C SER A 71 -3.19 -12.11 4.76
N TYR A 72 -4.33 -12.66 5.14
CA TYR A 72 -5.36 -13.14 4.22
C TYR A 72 -6.75 -12.79 4.74
N GLU A 73 -7.67 -12.60 3.81
CA GLU A 73 -9.05 -12.22 4.11
C GLU A 73 -9.84 -13.42 4.64
N ILE A 74 -10.41 -13.27 5.82
CA ILE A 74 -11.41 -14.19 6.37
C ILE A 74 -12.78 -13.57 6.09
N SER A 75 -13.49 -14.14 5.12
CA SER A 75 -14.85 -13.76 4.77
C SER A 75 -15.90 -14.53 5.60
N GLY A 76 -17.09 -13.94 5.77
CA GLY A 76 -18.21 -14.61 6.44
C GLY A 76 -18.21 -14.53 7.97
N LEU A 77 -17.46 -13.59 8.55
CA LEU A 77 -17.57 -13.27 9.96
C LEU A 77 -18.96 -12.68 10.30
N VAL A 78 -19.26 -12.57 11.59
CA VAL A 78 -20.55 -12.07 12.08
C VAL A 78 -20.98 -10.78 11.36
N GLY A 79 -22.18 -10.77 10.78
CA GLY A 79 -22.72 -9.60 10.07
C GLY A 79 -22.21 -9.41 8.63
N GLY A 80 -21.56 -10.43 8.01
CA GLY A 80 -21.04 -10.35 6.64
C GLY A 80 -19.78 -9.48 6.52
N LEU A 81 -19.08 -9.26 7.63
CA LEU A 81 -17.80 -8.57 7.66
C LEU A 81 -16.69 -9.50 7.14
N SER A 82 -15.79 -8.97 6.33
CA SER A 82 -14.50 -9.57 6.05
C SER A 82 -13.44 -8.89 6.90
N LEU A 83 -12.42 -9.63 7.30
CA LEU A 83 -11.30 -9.14 8.12
C LEU A 83 -9.99 -9.72 7.62
N ASP A 84 -9.00 -8.88 7.39
CA ASP A 84 -7.65 -9.32 7.02
C ASP A 84 -6.86 -9.71 8.28
N MET A 85 -6.64 -11.02 8.44
CA MET A 85 -5.90 -11.58 9.57
C MET A 85 -4.47 -11.95 9.19
N PRO A 86 -3.47 -11.59 10.02
CA PRO A 86 -3.55 -10.87 11.29
C PRO A 86 -3.39 -9.33 11.14
N SER A 87 -3.35 -8.77 9.93
CA SER A 87 -2.95 -7.37 9.71
C SER A 87 -3.90 -6.35 10.31
N GLU A 88 -5.21 -6.46 10.10
CA GLU A 88 -6.15 -5.42 10.59
C GLU A 88 -6.22 -5.33 12.12
N PRO A 89 -6.32 -6.43 12.89
CA PRO A 89 -6.25 -6.34 14.35
C PRO A 89 -4.95 -5.71 14.86
N LEU A 90 -3.82 -6.04 14.23
CA LEU A 90 -2.52 -5.46 14.60
C LEU A 90 -2.43 -3.98 14.23
N MET A 91 -3.00 -3.57 13.08
CA MET A 91 -3.10 -2.15 12.71
C MET A 91 -3.93 -1.35 13.72
N LEU A 92 -5.06 -1.88 14.18
CA LEU A 92 -5.90 -1.22 15.18
C LEU A 92 -5.17 -1.09 16.54
N LEU A 93 -4.47 -2.14 16.98
CA LEU A 93 -3.66 -2.10 18.19
C LEU A 93 -2.53 -1.06 18.07
N LEU A 94 -1.83 -1.03 16.94
CA LEU A 94 -0.78 -0.06 16.69
C LEU A 94 -1.32 1.37 16.56
N LEU A 95 -2.49 1.57 15.94
CA LEU A 95 -3.16 2.87 15.91
C LEU A 95 -3.44 3.38 17.31
N GLY A 96 -4.01 2.53 18.19
CA GLY A 96 -4.26 2.87 19.59
C GLY A 96 -2.98 3.26 20.33
N ASN A 97 -1.88 2.50 20.11
CA ASN A 97 -0.58 2.81 20.70
C ASN A 97 -0.01 4.14 20.20
N VAL A 98 0.05 4.31 18.88
CA VAL A 98 0.54 5.55 18.28
C VAL A 98 -0.24 6.74 18.80
N GLY A 99 -1.58 6.67 18.82
CA GLY A 99 -2.45 7.70 19.35
C GLY A 99 -2.16 8.00 20.82
N LEU A 100 -2.08 6.97 21.66
CA LEU A 100 -1.77 7.11 23.08
C LEU A 100 -0.36 7.70 23.31
N THR A 101 0.64 7.24 22.55
CA THR A 101 2.01 7.76 22.63
C THR A 101 2.06 9.24 22.28
N LEU A 102 1.39 9.67 21.21
CA LEU A 102 1.36 11.07 20.78
C LEU A 102 0.58 11.96 21.74
N LEU A 103 -0.46 11.44 22.40
CA LEU A 103 -1.25 12.16 23.40
C LEU A 103 -0.49 12.32 24.73
N LEU A 104 0.13 11.24 25.22
CA LEU A 104 0.84 11.25 26.50
C LEU A 104 2.24 11.88 26.41
N HIS A 105 2.87 11.79 25.26
CA HIS A 105 4.21 12.30 25.00
C HIS A 105 4.22 13.19 23.75
N PRO A 106 3.66 14.41 23.80
CA PRO A 106 3.60 15.32 22.65
C PRO A 106 4.97 15.65 22.04
N GLY A 107 6.04 15.48 22.82
CA GLY A 107 7.44 15.64 22.37
C GLY A 107 8.03 14.42 21.66
N ALA A 108 7.31 13.29 21.56
CA ALA A 108 7.79 12.07 20.87
C ALA A 108 8.09 12.30 19.38
N LEU A 109 7.36 13.23 18.76
CA LEU A 109 7.67 13.76 17.44
C LEU A 109 8.08 15.23 17.55
N PRO A 110 9.24 15.64 16.99
CA PRO A 110 9.67 17.02 16.96
C PRO A 110 8.63 17.93 16.29
N ARG A 111 8.49 19.16 16.81
CA ARG A 111 7.56 20.17 16.21
C ARG A 111 7.82 20.39 14.72
N ARG A 112 9.07 20.26 14.29
CA ARG A 112 9.49 20.40 12.89
C ARG A 112 8.83 19.33 11.99
N GLU A 113 8.69 18.10 12.48
CA GLU A 113 8.01 17.04 11.73
C GLU A 113 6.51 17.27 11.65
N TRP A 114 5.84 17.71 12.73
CA TRP A 114 4.43 18.07 12.70
C TRP A 114 4.11 19.16 11.66
N ARG A 115 5.05 20.07 11.41
CA ARG A 115 4.93 21.16 10.42
C ARG A 115 5.48 20.78 9.06
N HIS A 116 5.85 19.51 8.86
CA HIS A 116 6.39 19.08 7.58
C HIS A 116 5.33 19.21 6.48
N PRO A 117 5.65 19.78 5.28
CA PRO A 117 4.67 20.02 4.23
C PRO A 117 3.88 18.79 3.80
N LEU A 118 4.51 17.59 3.81
CA LEU A 118 3.83 16.34 3.46
C LEU A 118 2.76 15.97 4.49
N LEU A 119 3.01 16.18 5.79
CA LEU A 119 2.01 15.93 6.83
C LEU A 119 0.86 16.93 6.76
N LEU A 120 1.15 18.20 6.44
CA LEU A 120 0.12 19.22 6.25
C LEU A 120 -0.74 18.93 5.02
N LEU A 121 -0.14 18.54 3.89
CA LEU A 121 -0.89 18.14 2.69
C LEU A 121 -1.75 16.90 2.95
N LEU A 122 -1.22 15.91 3.68
CA LEU A 122 -1.99 14.72 4.06
C LEU A 122 -3.17 15.09 4.98
N ALA A 123 -2.96 15.96 5.96
CA ALA A 123 -4.00 16.43 6.86
C ALA A 123 -5.08 17.23 6.11
N LEU A 124 -4.68 18.10 5.17
CA LEU A 124 -5.60 18.83 4.31
C LEU A 124 -6.41 17.88 3.41
N GLY A 125 -5.76 16.88 2.81
CA GLY A 125 -6.43 15.85 2.00
C GLY A 125 -7.44 15.04 2.82
N TYR A 126 -7.07 14.66 4.04
CA TYR A 126 -7.97 13.95 4.93
C TYR A 126 -9.15 14.85 5.40
N GLY A 127 -8.87 16.11 5.74
CA GLY A 127 -9.89 17.09 6.08
C GLY A 127 -10.87 17.33 4.90
N TRP A 128 -10.34 17.39 3.66
CA TRP A 128 -11.17 17.49 2.48
C TRP A 128 -12.05 16.24 2.29
N ALA A 129 -11.49 15.04 2.49
CA ALA A 129 -12.26 13.80 2.41
C ALA A 129 -13.39 13.74 3.46
N ILE A 130 -13.18 14.31 4.67
CA ILE A 130 -14.25 14.47 5.68
C ILE A 130 -15.34 15.43 5.17
N LEU A 131 -14.98 16.54 4.53
CA LEU A 131 -15.95 17.47 3.97
C LEU A 131 -16.79 16.83 2.86
N THR A 132 -16.14 16.10 1.93
CA THR A 132 -16.84 15.40 0.84
C THR A 132 -17.70 14.24 1.34
N MET A 133 -17.35 13.62 2.48
CA MET A 133 -18.19 12.63 3.15
C MET A 133 -19.55 13.22 3.56
N LEU A 134 -19.60 14.47 4.00
CA LEU A 134 -20.85 15.12 4.43
C LEU A 134 -21.86 15.29 3.28
N SER A 135 -21.38 15.40 2.03
CA SER A 135 -22.20 15.48 0.81
C SER A 135 -22.27 14.16 0.04
N SER A 136 -21.80 13.08 0.63
CA SER A 136 -21.69 11.76 -0.02
C SER A 136 -23.07 11.15 -0.33
N VAL A 137 -23.15 10.47 -1.46
CA VAL A 137 -24.33 9.66 -1.85
C VAL A 137 -24.52 8.43 -0.96
N ASP A 138 -23.45 7.95 -0.28
CA ASP A 138 -23.48 6.87 0.70
C ASP A 138 -22.54 7.21 1.87
N VAL A 139 -23.07 7.93 2.83
CA VAL A 139 -22.32 8.40 4.01
C VAL A 139 -21.70 7.26 4.80
N VAL A 140 -22.40 6.10 4.90
CA VAL A 140 -21.88 4.95 5.66
C VAL A 140 -20.62 4.37 5.05
N LYS A 141 -20.57 4.23 3.71
CA LYS A 141 -19.36 3.79 3.01
C LYS A 141 -18.23 4.79 3.16
N SER A 142 -18.53 6.08 3.05
CA SER A 142 -17.54 7.15 3.19
C SER A 142 -16.95 7.20 4.60
N VAL A 143 -17.77 7.01 5.66
CA VAL A 143 -17.28 6.89 7.04
C VAL A 143 -16.35 5.68 7.21
N LYS A 144 -16.77 4.50 6.69
CA LYS A 144 -15.94 3.29 6.74
C LYS A 144 -14.59 3.50 6.04
N PHE A 145 -14.58 4.16 4.88
CA PHE A 145 -13.36 4.49 4.16
C PHE A 145 -12.43 5.39 4.99
N LEU A 146 -12.97 6.45 5.60
CA LEU A 146 -12.18 7.36 6.42
C LEU A 146 -11.60 6.66 7.66
N LEU A 147 -12.37 5.81 8.32
CA LEU A 147 -11.87 5.00 9.43
C LEU A 147 -10.76 4.05 8.97
N ALA A 148 -10.95 3.36 7.83
CA ALA A 148 -9.93 2.51 7.25
C ALA A 148 -8.65 3.29 6.95
N LYS A 149 -8.74 4.49 6.38
CA LYS A 149 -7.60 5.35 6.12
C LYS A 149 -6.84 5.72 7.39
N LEU A 150 -7.54 5.90 8.50
CA LEU A 150 -6.92 6.25 9.78
C LEU A 150 -6.02 5.13 10.33
N TRP A 151 -6.46 3.87 10.23
CA TRP A 151 -5.64 2.74 10.67
C TRP A 151 -4.52 2.37 9.70
N TYR A 152 -4.50 2.93 8.47
CA TYR A 152 -3.32 2.90 7.60
C TYR A 152 -2.32 3.99 7.98
N VAL A 153 -2.77 5.24 8.06
CA VAL A 153 -1.90 6.39 8.35
C VAL A 153 -1.27 6.29 9.75
N GLY A 154 -2.04 5.86 10.76
CA GLY A 154 -1.55 5.73 12.13
C GLY A 154 -0.31 4.85 12.23
N PRO A 155 -0.41 3.53 12.00
CA PRO A 155 0.74 2.63 12.08
C PRO A 155 1.82 2.90 11.03
N PHE A 156 1.46 3.02 9.74
CA PHE A 156 2.46 3.04 8.69
C PHE A 156 3.19 4.37 8.55
N LEU A 157 2.57 5.51 8.86
CA LEU A 157 3.24 6.80 8.84
C LEU A 157 3.74 7.18 10.23
N PHE A 158 2.84 7.39 11.18
CA PHE A 158 3.22 7.87 12.52
C PHE A 158 3.95 6.81 13.33
N GLY A 159 3.53 5.54 13.26
CA GLY A 159 4.25 4.42 13.88
C GLY A 159 5.68 4.30 13.35
N THR A 160 5.87 4.45 12.04
CA THR A 160 7.21 4.45 11.43
C THR A 160 8.04 5.67 11.89
N LEU A 161 7.46 6.87 11.91
CA LEU A 161 8.15 8.06 12.43
C LEU A 161 8.62 7.87 13.88
N LEU A 162 7.78 7.32 14.75
CA LEU A 162 8.13 7.02 16.15
C LEU A 162 9.19 5.91 16.26
N LEU A 163 9.17 4.91 15.37
CA LEU A 163 10.13 3.81 15.34
C LEU A 163 11.51 4.25 14.87
N LEU A 164 11.57 5.14 13.88
CA LEU A 164 12.80 5.56 13.21
C LEU A 164 13.58 6.58 14.05
N THR A 165 14.26 6.11 15.10
CA THR A 165 15.16 6.96 15.91
C THR A 165 16.60 6.96 15.37
N ARG A 166 16.96 6.01 14.47
CA ARG A 166 18.28 5.84 13.86
C ARG A 166 18.17 5.37 12.42
N PRO A 167 19.07 5.78 11.50
CA PRO A 167 19.04 5.41 10.08
C PRO A 167 19.12 3.90 9.81
N ASP A 168 19.84 3.14 10.65
CA ASP A 168 19.99 1.68 10.49
C ASP A 168 18.65 0.92 10.64
N ARG A 169 17.65 1.50 11.33
CA ARG A 169 16.33 0.90 11.48
C ARG A 169 15.54 0.82 10.18
N VAL A 170 15.84 1.66 9.20
CA VAL A 170 15.22 1.58 7.87
C VAL A 170 15.48 0.22 7.23
N TRP A 171 16.72 -0.27 7.30
CA TRP A 171 17.07 -1.58 6.77
C TRP A 171 16.43 -2.73 7.55
N ARG A 172 16.17 -2.54 8.85
CA ARG A 172 15.45 -3.53 9.66
C ARG A 172 13.99 -3.62 9.24
N ILE A 173 13.30 -2.49 9.01
CA ILE A 173 11.94 -2.45 8.47
C ILE A 173 11.88 -3.19 7.13
N GLY A 174 12.77 -2.83 6.19
CA GLY A 174 12.85 -3.49 4.89
C GLY A 174 13.13 -4.99 5.00
N ALA A 175 14.07 -5.40 5.85
CA ALA A 175 14.45 -6.80 5.99
C ALA A 175 13.34 -7.68 6.59
N LEU A 176 12.60 -7.17 7.58
CA LEU A 176 11.50 -7.92 8.21
C LEU A 176 10.35 -8.17 7.23
N TYR A 177 9.93 -7.12 6.52
CA TYR A 177 8.89 -7.28 5.52
C TYR A 177 9.35 -8.16 4.35
N LEU A 178 10.58 -7.93 3.86
CA LEU A 178 11.20 -8.72 2.79
C LEU A 178 11.32 -10.20 3.16
N GLY A 179 11.64 -10.52 4.41
CA GLY A 179 11.69 -11.89 4.89
C GLY A 179 10.36 -12.63 4.74
N GLY A 180 9.27 -12.00 5.16
CA GLY A 180 7.92 -12.53 4.98
C GLY A 180 7.54 -12.66 3.50
N VAL A 181 7.86 -11.64 2.69
CA VAL A 181 7.62 -11.69 1.24
C VAL A 181 8.44 -12.79 0.55
N CYS A 182 9.71 -12.96 0.88
CA CYS A 182 10.53 -14.05 0.30
C CYS A 182 9.93 -15.42 0.59
N PHE A 183 9.36 -15.63 1.79
CA PHE A 183 8.66 -16.88 2.11
C PHE A 183 7.42 -17.07 1.23
N THR A 184 6.55 -16.05 1.12
CA THR A 184 5.34 -16.15 0.29
C THR A 184 5.68 -16.32 -1.20
N VAL A 185 6.77 -15.72 -1.68
CA VAL A 185 7.28 -15.92 -3.06
C VAL A 185 7.78 -17.35 -3.26
N ALA A 186 8.59 -17.89 -2.32
CA ALA A 186 9.07 -19.26 -2.40
C ALA A 186 7.89 -20.25 -2.43
N TYR A 187 6.91 -20.06 -1.55
CA TYR A 187 5.66 -20.83 -1.56
C TYR A 187 4.93 -20.76 -2.91
N THR A 188 4.77 -19.54 -3.44
CA THR A 188 4.12 -19.32 -4.75
C THR A 188 4.87 -20.01 -5.88
N LEU A 189 6.20 -19.86 -5.94
CA LEU A 189 7.02 -20.48 -6.99
C LEU A 189 6.93 -22.00 -6.96
N VAL A 190 6.98 -22.62 -5.77
CA VAL A 190 6.82 -24.08 -5.63
C VAL A 190 5.44 -24.52 -6.13
N ARG A 191 4.37 -23.87 -5.70
CA ARG A 191 3.01 -24.18 -6.18
C ARG A 191 2.86 -23.96 -7.68
N HIS A 192 3.38 -22.85 -8.19
CA HIS A 192 3.28 -22.51 -9.60
C HIS A 192 4.03 -23.50 -10.49
N ALA A 193 5.19 -24.00 -10.01
CA ALA A 193 5.95 -25.06 -10.68
C ALA A 193 5.13 -26.34 -10.89
N THR A 194 4.27 -26.73 -9.94
CA THR A 194 3.39 -27.92 -10.06
C THR A 194 2.36 -27.81 -11.19
N ARG A 195 2.15 -26.57 -11.70
CA ARG A 195 1.23 -26.27 -12.80
C ARG A 195 1.96 -25.77 -14.06
N GLY A 196 3.29 -25.99 -14.17
CA GLY A 196 4.10 -25.65 -15.34
C GLY A 196 4.26 -24.14 -15.57
N PHE A 197 4.13 -23.30 -14.54
CA PHE A 197 4.24 -21.83 -14.65
C PHE A 197 3.30 -21.21 -15.69
N SER A 198 2.06 -21.68 -15.78
CA SER A 198 1.06 -21.15 -16.69
C SER A 198 0.45 -19.84 -16.18
N PHE A 199 0.17 -18.89 -17.08
CA PHE A 199 -0.52 -17.63 -16.78
C PHE A 199 -1.87 -17.85 -16.08
N ASP A 200 -2.66 -18.84 -16.52
CA ASP A 200 -3.98 -19.12 -15.95
C ASP A 200 -3.92 -19.59 -14.49
N THR A 201 -2.78 -20.10 -14.04
CA THR A 201 -2.63 -20.69 -12.72
C THR A 201 -2.00 -19.75 -11.68
N ILE A 202 -1.53 -18.57 -12.10
CA ILE A 202 -0.83 -17.65 -11.17
C ILE A 202 -1.75 -17.20 -10.03
N ASN A 203 -3.01 -16.83 -10.30
CA ASN A 203 -3.94 -16.39 -9.26
C ASN A 203 -4.26 -17.50 -8.26
N TRP A 204 -4.22 -18.77 -8.68
CA TRP A 204 -4.32 -19.89 -7.76
C TRP A 204 -3.02 -20.09 -6.95
N ALA A 205 -1.85 -19.91 -7.58
CA ALA A 205 -0.57 -20.16 -6.92
C ALA A 205 -0.27 -19.18 -5.78
N ILE A 206 -0.68 -17.90 -5.91
CA ILE A 206 -0.43 -16.85 -4.91
C ILE A 206 -1.35 -16.91 -3.69
N GLN A 207 -2.48 -17.66 -3.77
CA GLN A 207 -3.37 -17.81 -2.63
C GLN A 207 -2.74 -18.67 -1.53
N PRO A 208 -3.07 -18.40 -0.23
CA PRO A 208 -4.08 -17.44 0.25
C PRO A 208 -3.57 -16.01 0.46
N PHE A 209 -2.27 -15.73 0.24
CA PHE A 209 -1.61 -14.52 0.69
C PHE A 209 -1.93 -13.26 -0.14
N TYR A 210 -2.28 -13.42 -1.39
CA TYR A 210 -2.56 -12.30 -2.29
C TYR A 210 -3.87 -12.50 -3.03
N LEU A 211 -4.68 -11.45 -3.08
CA LEU A 211 -5.99 -11.46 -3.74
C LEU A 211 -5.84 -11.69 -5.27
N ASN A 212 -4.84 -11.05 -5.88
CA ASN A 212 -4.56 -11.17 -7.30
C ASN A 212 -3.07 -10.98 -7.61
N HIS A 213 -2.66 -11.41 -8.82
CA HIS A 213 -1.28 -11.35 -9.27
C HIS A 213 -0.73 -9.92 -9.40
N VAL A 214 -1.59 -8.89 -9.53
CA VAL A 214 -1.16 -7.49 -9.63
C VAL A 214 -0.64 -6.99 -8.28
N ILE A 215 -1.36 -7.26 -7.17
CA ILE A 215 -0.91 -6.92 -5.81
C ILE A 215 0.39 -7.65 -5.50
N TYR A 216 0.46 -8.97 -5.78
CA TYR A 216 1.66 -9.79 -5.60
C TYR A 216 2.87 -9.16 -6.32
N ALA A 217 2.74 -8.92 -7.63
CA ALA A 217 3.83 -8.38 -8.44
C ALA A 217 4.24 -6.95 -8.01
N THR A 218 3.28 -6.11 -7.60
CA THR A 218 3.58 -4.76 -7.12
C THR A 218 4.38 -4.79 -5.82
N VAL A 219 4.04 -5.69 -4.89
CA VAL A 219 4.80 -5.88 -3.65
C VAL A 219 6.24 -6.30 -3.95
N LEU A 220 6.44 -7.20 -4.91
CA LEU A 220 7.79 -7.62 -5.31
C LEU A 220 8.56 -6.45 -5.93
N ALA A 221 7.94 -5.72 -6.85
CA ALA A 221 8.57 -4.60 -7.54
C ALA A 221 8.99 -3.47 -6.57
N LEU A 222 8.10 -3.06 -5.64
CA LEU A 222 8.38 -1.98 -4.69
C LEU A 222 9.48 -2.33 -3.67
N LEU A 223 9.73 -3.64 -3.41
CA LEU A 223 10.78 -4.11 -2.53
C LEU A 223 12.14 -4.29 -3.22
N LEU A 224 12.19 -4.41 -4.54
CA LEU A 224 13.45 -4.53 -5.27
C LEU A 224 14.46 -3.41 -4.95
N PRO A 225 14.08 -2.12 -4.89
CA PRO A 225 15.00 -1.06 -4.47
C PRO A 225 15.56 -1.29 -3.07
N TYR A 226 14.73 -1.73 -2.11
CA TYR A 226 15.21 -2.03 -0.76
C TYR A 226 16.19 -3.20 -0.73
N ALA A 227 15.94 -4.26 -1.50
CA ALA A 227 16.84 -5.40 -1.59
C ALA A 227 18.19 -5.02 -2.24
N LEU A 228 18.17 -4.26 -3.35
CA LEU A 228 19.37 -3.80 -4.05
C LEU A 228 20.23 -2.84 -3.22
N TYR A 229 19.61 -1.83 -2.60
CA TYR A 229 20.34 -0.86 -1.79
C TYR A 229 20.71 -1.41 -0.41
N GLY A 230 19.93 -2.32 0.16
CA GLY A 230 20.26 -3.07 1.36
C GLY A 230 21.52 -3.92 1.16
N MET A 231 21.66 -4.56 -0.02
CA MET A 231 22.88 -5.29 -0.40
C MET A 231 24.11 -4.35 -0.45
N ARG A 232 23.96 -3.12 -0.97
CA ARG A 232 25.05 -2.13 -1.03
C ARG A 232 25.38 -1.53 0.33
N ALA A 233 24.38 -1.36 1.20
CA ALA A 233 24.53 -0.85 2.55
C ALA A 233 25.12 -1.89 3.52
N ALA A 234 25.05 -3.19 3.19
CA ALA A 234 25.53 -4.26 4.05
C ALA A 234 27.04 -4.29 4.18
N GLY A 235 27.54 -4.09 5.41
CA GLY A 235 28.97 -4.12 5.71
C GLY A 235 29.55 -5.54 5.76
N ARG A 236 28.75 -6.55 6.12
CA ARG A 236 29.17 -7.95 6.27
C ARG A 236 28.87 -8.77 5.02
N SER A 237 29.79 -9.63 4.59
CA SER A 237 29.62 -10.50 3.42
C SER A 237 28.35 -11.35 3.53
N ARG A 238 28.11 -12.01 4.67
CA ARG A 238 26.91 -12.84 4.91
C ARG A 238 25.61 -12.04 4.72
N THR A 239 25.53 -10.85 5.28
CA THR A 239 24.35 -9.99 5.15
C THR A 239 24.15 -9.55 3.68
N ARG A 240 25.23 -9.26 2.97
CA ARG A 240 25.20 -8.93 1.53
C ARG A 240 24.62 -10.09 0.71
N TRP A 241 25.05 -11.32 0.98
CA TRP A 241 24.53 -12.50 0.31
C TRP A 241 23.03 -12.73 0.59
N LEU A 242 22.57 -12.48 1.81
CA LEU A 242 21.13 -12.59 2.14
C LEU A 242 20.29 -11.58 1.35
N TRP A 243 20.73 -10.33 1.26
CA TRP A 243 20.06 -9.32 0.43
C TRP A 243 20.11 -9.67 -1.07
N GLY A 244 21.24 -10.21 -1.55
CA GLY A 244 21.38 -10.68 -2.92
C GLY A 244 20.44 -11.85 -3.25
N ALA A 245 20.37 -12.83 -2.36
CA ALA A 245 19.43 -13.94 -2.50
C ALA A 245 17.96 -13.47 -2.50
N ALA A 246 17.62 -12.55 -1.60
CA ALA A 246 16.29 -11.94 -1.60
C ALA A 246 15.98 -11.18 -2.91
N THR A 247 16.96 -10.44 -3.45
CA THR A 247 16.81 -9.77 -4.76
C THR A 247 16.51 -10.78 -5.86
N LEU A 248 17.22 -11.90 -5.88
CA LEU A 248 16.99 -12.97 -6.86
C LEU A 248 15.60 -13.59 -6.71
N VAL A 249 15.17 -13.88 -5.48
CA VAL A 249 13.83 -14.44 -5.19
C VAL A 249 12.73 -13.48 -5.66
N LEU A 250 12.85 -12.18 -5.33
CA LEU A 250 11.90 -11.17 -5.80
C LEU A 250 11.84 -11.08 -7.33
N PHE A 251 13.00 -11.11 -7.97
CA PHE A 251 13.09 -11.02 -9.44
C PHE A 251 12.46 -12.23 -10.12
N LEU A 252 12.74 -13.45 -9.64
CA LEU A 252 12.12 -14.67 -10.16
C LEU A 252 10.60 -14.68 -9.94
N GLY A 253 10.15 -14.27 -8.75
CA GLY A 253 8.72 -14.12 -8.47
C GLY A 253 8.04 -13.09 -9.37
N LEU A 254 8.72 -11.96 -9.66
CA LEU A 254 8.21 -10.92 -10.54
C LEU A 254 8.08 -11.40 -11.99
N LEU A 255 9.06 -12.12 -12.50
CA LEU A 255 8.97 -12.75 -13.83
C LEU A 255 7.81 -13.74 -13.91
N GLY A 256 7.66 -14.60 -12.88
CA GLY A 256 6.57 -15.58 -12.81
C GLY A 256 5.19 -14.99 -12.50
N SER A 257 5.08 -13.68 -12.25
CA SER A 257 3.81 -13.02 -11.96
C SER A 257 2.99 -12.70 -13.22
N PHE A 258 3.61 -12.68 -14.38
CA PHE A 258 3.03 -12.28 -15.67
C PHE A 258 2.37 -10.87 -15.66
N THR A 259 2.76 -10.01 -14.71
CA THR A 259 2.18 -8.67 -14.56
C THR A 259 3.02 -7.65 -15.31
N ARG A 260 2.55 -7.27 -16.52
CA ARG A 260 3.23 -6.32 -17.40
C ARG A 260 3.53 -4.97 -16.74
N ALA A 261 2.56 -4.43 -16.02
CA ALA A 261 2.71 -3.16 -15.32
C ALA A 261 3.85 -3.19 -14.30
N SER A 262 3.94 -4.26 -13.50
CA SER A 262 4.99 -4.39 -12.50
C SER A 262 6.37 -4.64 -13.12
N LEU A 263 6.44 -5.42 -14.20
CA LEU A 263 7.68 -5.58 -14.97
C LEU A 263 8.15 -4.24 -15.56
N LEU A 264 7.23 -3.43 -16.10
CA LEU A 264 7.55 -2.11 -16.65
C LEU A 264 7.90 -1.09 -15.57
N SER A 265 7.35 -1.21 -14.37
CA SER A 265 7.63 -0.27 -13.27
C SER A 265 9.10 -0.29 -12.82
N VAL A 266 9.81 -1.42 -12.98
CA VAL A 266 11.22 -1.55 -12.62
C VAL A 266 12.14 -0.70 -13.51
N PRO A 267 12.13 -0.80 -14.86
CA PRO A 267 12.90 0.10 -15.70
C PRO A 267 12.45 1.57 -15.57
N VAL A 268 11.16 1.86 -15.33
CA VAL A 268 10.69 3.23 -15.05
C VAL A 268 11.34 3.76 -13.76
N ALA A 269 11.43 2.96 -12.71
CA ALA A 269 12.16 3.33 -11.49
C ALA A 269 13.66 3.52 -11.74
N ALA A 270 14.27 2.68 -12.59
CA ALA A 270 15.68 2.86 -12.98
C ALA A 270 15.90 4.17 -13.77
N LEU A 271 14.98 4.54 -14.66
CA LEU A 271 15.01 5.84 -15.33
C LEU A 271 14.84 7.00 -14.35
N TYR A 272 13.96 6.86 -13.36
CA TYR A 272 13.77 7.89 -12.33
C TYR A 272 15.03 8.13 -11.48
N TYR A 273 15.89 7.12 -11.30
CA TYR A 273 17.21 7.35 -10.71
C TYR A 273 18.01 8.42 -11.47
N PHE A 274 17.99 8.39 -12.80
CA PHE A 274 18.65 9.42 -13.62
C PHE A 274 17.95 10.78 -13.52
N VAL A 275 16.62 10.79 -13.44
CA VAL A 275 15.84 12.02 -13.22
C VAL A 275 16.28 12.70 -11.91
N ILE A 276 16.35 11.94 -10.80
CA ILE A 276 16.85 12.42 -9.52
C ILE A 276 18.30 12.91 -9.66
N ARG A 277 19.18 12.10 -10.26
CA ARG A 277 20.61 12.39 -10.39
C ARG A 277 20.88 13.70 -11.14
N TYR A 278 20.11 13.97 -12.20
CA TYR A 278 20.28 15.16 -13.05
C TYR A 278 19.35 16.32 -12.66
N ARG A 279 18.64 16.24 -11.51
CA ARG A 279 17.73 17.30 -11.02
C ARG A 279 16.59 17.61 -11.99
N LEU A 280 16.05 16.60 -12.64
CA LEU A 280 15.00 16.74 -13.66
C LEU A 280 13.59 16.50 -13.13
N THR A 281 13.41 16.27 -11.81
CA THR A 281 12.08 15.94 -11.23
C THR A 281 11.04 17.04 -11.51
N ARG A 282 11.42 18.31 -11.44
CA ARG A 282 10.51 19.41 -11.78
C ARG A 282 10.07 19.36 -13.25
N LEU A 283 11.03 19.14 -14.16
CA LEU A 283 10.74 19.02 -15.59
C LEU A 283 9.85 17.82 -15.87
N MET A 284 10.12 16.69 -15.25
CA MET A 284 9.29 15.48 -15.35
C MET A 284 7.85 15.77 -14.88
N LEU A 285 7.67 16.41 -13.72
CA LEU A 285 6.32 16.73 -13.19
C LEU A 285 5.58 17.70 -14.12
N VAL A 286 6.25 18.74 -14.62
CA VAL A 286 5.66 19.66 -15.61
C VAL A 286 5.28 18.91 -16.88
N GLY A 287 6.16 18.04 -17.38
CA GLY A 287 5.87 17.20 -18.54
C GLY A 287 4.66 16.29 -18.35
N VAL A 288 4.52 15.68 -17.18
CA VAL A 288 3.35 14.84 -16.83
C VAL A 288 2.07 15.69 -16.81
N VAL A 289 2.10 16.86 -16.17
CA VAL A 289 0.92 17.77 -16.11
C VAL A 289 0.52 18.25 -17.53
N VAL A 290 1.48 18.75 -18.30
CA VAL A 290 1.22 19.23 -19.67
C VAL A 290 0.74 18.10 -20.56
N GLY A 291 1.37 16.91 -20.47
CA GLY A 291 0.96 15.72 -21.22
C GLY A 291 -0.43 15.24 -20.85
N THR A 292 -0.80 15.26 -19.55
CA THR A 292 -2.14 14.89 -19.10
C THR A 292 -3.18 15.88 -19.60
N ILE A 293 -2.91 17.19 -19.49
CA ILE A 293 -3.82 18.23 -20.00
C ILE A 293 -3.98 18.10 -21.53
N GLY A 294 -2.88 17.95 -22.26
CA GLY A 294 -2.91 17.79 -23.73
C GLY A 294 -3.68 16.54 -24.16
N LEU A 295 -3.46 15.40 -23.49
CA LEU A 295 -4.19 14.16 -23.77
C LEU A 295 -5.69 14.32 -23.46
N THR A 296 -6.04 14.92 -22.31
CA THR A 296 -7.43 15.16 -21.93
C THR A 296 -8.10 16.07 -22.93
N TYR A 297 -7.45 17.15 -23.33
CA TYR A 297 -7.96 18.05 -24.36
C TYR A 297 -8.20 17.32 -25.69
N TYR A 298 -7.22 16.55 -26.17
CA TYR A 298 -7.33 15.76 -27.37
C TYR A 298 -8.52 14.77 -27.33
N LEU A 299 -8.69 14.06 -26.21
CA LEU A 299 -9.76 13.08 -26.08
C LEU A 299 -11.15 13.74 -26.00
N VAL A 300 -11.28 14.87 -25.32
CA VAL A 300 -12.57 15.55 -25.12
C VAL A 300 -12.96 16.39 -26.33
N HIS A 301 -11.98 16.96 -27.05
CA HIS A 301 -12.22 17.78 -28.23
C HIS A 301 -12.92 16.95 -29.31
N ASP A 302 -14.04 17.45 -29.82
CA ASP A 302 -14.89 16.80 -30.83
C ASP A 302 -15.35 15.38 -30.47
N ASN A 303 -15.38 15.06 -29.16
CA ASN A 303 -15.69 13.72 -28.66
C ASN A 303 -14.77 12.62 -29.25
N THR A 304 -13.49 12.93 -29.48
CA THR A 304 -12.51 12.02 -30.08
C THR A 304 -12.42 10.70 -29.30
N TYR A 305 -12.68 10.72 -27.98
CA TYR A 305 -12.71 9.50 -27.17
C TYR A 305 -13.71 8.44 -27.67
N LEU A 306 -14.78 8.81 -28.40
CA LEU A 306 -15.76 7.90 -28.98
C LEU A 306 -15.15 7.01 -30.08
N GLN A 307 -14.05 7.44 -30.71
CA GLN A 307 -13.35 6.65 -31.73
C GLN A 307 -12.66 5.42 -31.13
N TYR A 308 -12.43 5.44 -29.82
CA TYR A 308 -11.84 4.33 -29.04
C TYR A 308 -12.90 3.42 -28.42
N ALA A 309 -14.17 3.54 -28.81
CA ALA A 309 -15.21 2.61 -28.42
C ALA A 309 -14.92 1.20 -28.98
N PRO A 310 -15.15 0.12 -28.19
CA PRO A 310 -14.84 -1.24 -28.60
C PRO A 310 -15.60 -1.62 -29.86
N ASN A 311 -14.88 -2.21 -30.80
CA ASN A 311 -15.53 -2.92 -31.91
C ASN A 311 -15.83 -4.34 -31.42
N PHE A 312 -17.10 -4.67 -31.18
CA PHE A 312 -17.55 -5.95 -30.64
C PHE A 312 -17.13 -7.16 -31.48
N GLU A 313 -16.90 -6.98 -32.78
CA GLU A 313 -16.47 -8.03 -33.67
C GLU A 313 -14.97 -8.38 -33.52
N ARG A 314 -14.16 -7.47 -32.94
CA ARG A 314 -12.71 -7.64 -32.79
C ARG A 314 -12.25 -7.89 -31.37
N THR A 315 -13.14 -7.74 -30.38
CA THR A 315 -12.77 -7.92 -28.99
C THR A 315 -12.62 -9.40 -28.67
N VAL A 316 -11.40 -9.90 -28.65
CA VAL A 316 -11.09 -11.30 -28.39
C VAL A 316 -10.52 -11.45 -26.98
N PHE A 317 -11.15 -12.33 -26.18
CA PHE A 317 -10.57 -12.81 -24.94
C PHE A 317 -9.51 -13.85 -25.27
N ASN A 318 -8.22 -13.50 -25.17
CA ASN A 318 -7.07 -14.38 -25.33
C ASN A 318 -6.39 -14.63 -24.00
N GLY A 319 -7.03 -15.38 -23.10
CA GLY A 319 -6.48 -15.73 -21.78
C GLY A 319 -5.38 -16.79 -21.79
N GLN A 320 -5.05 -17.40 -22.92
CA GLN A 320 -4.15 -18.55 -22.96
C GLN A 320 -2.76 -18.27 -23.57
N ASP A 321 -2.60 -17.15 -24.30
CA ASP A 321 -1.36 -16.85 -25.02
C ASP A 321 -0.86 -15.45 -24.65
N PHE A 322 0.25 -15.39 -23.89
CA PHE A 322 0.80 -14.14 -23.38
C PHE A 322 1.26 -13.18 -24.50
N GLU A 323 1.78 -13.70 -25.61
CA GLU A 323 2.20 -12.88 -26.75
C GLU A 323 1.00 -12.23 -27.44
N LYS A 324 -0.06 -12.99 -27.69
CA LYS A 324 -1.31 -12.46 -28.28
C LYS A 324 -1.99 -11.47 -27.35
N HIS A 325 -1.88 -11.70 -26.02
CA HIS A 325 -2.39 -10.78 -25.02
C HIS A 325 -1.61 -9.45 -24.99
N LEU A 326 -0.28 -9.48 -25.22
CA LEU A 326 0.54 -8.28 -25.42
C LEU A 326 0.13 -7.49 -26.67
N GLU A 327 -0.08 -8.18 -27.79
CA GLU A 327 -0.48 -7.58 -29.06
C GLU A 327 -1.88 -6.94 -28.96
N ALA A 328 -2.85 -7.64 -28.36
CA ALA A 328 -4.19 -7.13 -28.13
C ALA A 328 -4.21 -5.88 -27.23
N THR A 329 -3.31 -5.81 -26.23
CA THR A 329 -3.18 -4.63 -25.37
C THR A 329 -2.64 -3.42 -26.14
N TYR A 330 -1.64 -3.63 -26.98
CA TYR A 330 -1.10 -2.54 -27.81
C TYR A 330 -2.15 -2.00 -28.79
N LYS A 331 -3.02 -2.86 -29.30
CA LYS A 331 -4.12 -2.51 -30.21
C LYS A 331 -5.38 -2.01 -29.50
N LEU A 332 -5.39 -1.92 -28.15
CA LEU A 332 -6.58 -1.62 -27.33
C LEU A 332 -7.76 -2.58 -27.59
N GLU A 333 -7.48 -3.82 -27.95
CA GLU A 333 -8.47 -4.87 -28.23
C GLU A 333 -8.60 -5.84 -27.02
N ASP A 334 -7.81 -5.65 -25.96
CA ASP A 334 -7.90 -6.47 -24.77
C ASP A 334 -9.07 -6.04 -23.87
N MET A 335 -9.77 -7.02 -23.33
CA MET A 335 -10.96 -6.83 -22.51
C MET A 335 -10.70 -5.95 -21.27
N SER A 336 -9.54 -6.13 -20.62
CA SER A 336 -9.18 -5.36 -19.42
C SER A 336 -8.96 -3.88 -19.73
N GLY A 337 -8.34 -3.56 -20.87
CA GLY A 337 -8.17 -2.17 -21.34
C GLY A 337 -9.51 -1.51 -21.66
N MET A 338 -10.39 -2.23 -22.37
CA MET A 338 -11.71 -1.72 -22.73
C MET A 338 -12.58 -1.43 -21.52
N GLU A 339 -12.57 -2.30 -20.49
CA GLU A 339 -13.30 -2.09 -19.25
C GLU A 339 -12.77 -0.87 -18.47
N ARG A 340 -11.48 -0.58 -18.56
CA ARG A 340 -10.91 0.66 -17.99
C ARG A 340 -11.43 1.88 -18.71
N VAL A 341 -11.39 1.90 -20.04
CA VAL A 341 -11.91 3.02 -20.85
C VAL A 341 -13.39 3.26 -20.55
N TYR A 342 -14.20 2.20 -20.49
CA TYR A 342 -15.62 2.29 -20.12
C TYR A 342 -15.83 3.02 -18.78
N ARG A 343 -15.04 2.64 -17.75
CA ARG A 343 -15.13 3.28 -16.43
C ARG A 343 -14.51 4.67 -16.39
N TRP A 344 -13.47 4.95 -17.20
CA TRP A 344 -12.88 6.30 -17.30
C TRP A 344 -13.84 7.29 -17.93
N VAL A 345 -14.57 6.89 -18.96
CA VAL A 345 -15.62 7.73 -19.57
C VAL A 345 -16.72 8.02 -18.56
N ALA A 346 -17.19 7.02 -17.83
CA ALA A 346 -18.15 7.20 -16.76
C ALA A 346 -17.63 8.14 -15.65
N ALA A 347 -16.37 7.94 -15.22
CA ALA A 347 -15.73 8.83 -14.24
C ALA A 347 -15.63 10.28 -14.73
N GLY A 348 -15.32 10.49 -16.01
CA GLY A 348 -15.31 11.83 -16.64
C GLY A 348 -16.67 12.54 -16.55
N HIS A 349 -17.76 11.80 -16.83
CA HIS A 349 -19.12 12.33 -16.67
C HIS A 349 -19.48 12.60 -15.20
N MET A 350 -19.05 11.73 -14.26
CA MET A 350 -19.22 11.98 -12.81
C MET A 350 -18.53 13.29 -12.39
N VAL A 351 -17.30 13.52 -12.88
CA VAL A 351 -16.53 14.74 -12.61
C VAL A 351 -17.25 15.96 -13.19
N ALA A 352 -17.77 15.86 -14.42
CA ALA A 352 -18.51 16.96 -15.05
C ALA A 352 -19.78 17.33 -14.28
N ASP A 353 -20.49 16.33 -13.71
CA ASP A 353 -21.69 16.53 -12.91
C ASP A 353 -21.39 17.14 -11.53
N ARG A 354 -20.32 16.65 -10.85
CA ARG A 354 -19.96 17.07 -9.48
C ARG A 354 -18.48 17.44 -9.34
N PRO A 355 -18.02 18.54 -10.00
CA PRO A 355 -16.59 18.82 -10.12
C PRO A 355 -15.91 19.20 -8.80
N TRP A 356 -16.63 19.73 -7.82
CA TRP A 356 -16.06 20.23 -6.56
C TRP A 356 -16.03 19.20 -5.45
N MET A 357 -17.14 18.54 -5.20
CA MET A 357 -17.30 17.66 -4.04
C MET A 357 -17.24 16.16 -4.41
N GLY A 358 -17.42 15.83 -5.71
CA GLY A 358 -17.53 14.46 -6.15
C GLY A 358 -18.78 13.75 -5.62
N SER A 359 -18.77 12.42 -5.66
CA SER A 359 -19.88 11.57 -5.16
C SER A 359 -19.71 11.15 -3.69
N GLY A 360 -18.56 11.41 -3.09
CA GLY A 360 -18.16 10.97 -1.75
C GLY A 360 -17.15 9.82 -1.78
N PRO A 361 -16.26 9.70 -0.77
CA PRO A 361 -15.24 8.65 -0.70
C PRO A 361 -15.85 7.25 -0.75
N SER A 362 -15.25 6.34 -1.52
CA SER A 362 -15.67 4.94 -1.70
C SER A 362 -17.07 4.75 -2.29
N THR A 363 -17.53 5.71 -3.13
CA THR A 363 -18.86 5.67 -3.74
C THR A 363 -18.85 5.49 -5.27
N PHE A 364 -17.70 5.34 -5.89
CA PHE A 364 -17.62 5.17 -7.34
C PHE A 364 -18.47 4.00 -7.84
N TYR A 365 -18.33 2.81 -7.24
CA TYR A 365 -19.03 1.62 -7.71
C TYR A 365 -20.57 1.74 -7.74
N PRO A 366 -21.27 2.23 -6.71
CA PRO A 366 -22.72 2.39 -6.79
C PRO A 366 -23.18 3.47 -7.78
N GLU A 367 -22.34 4.49 -8.05
CA GLU A 367 -22.74 5.65 -8.85
C GLU A 367 -22.36 5.56 -10.33
N TYR A 368 -21.20 4.98 -10.70
CA TYR A 368 -20.65 5.08 -12.06
C TYR A 368 -21.61 4.56 -13.15
N LYS A 369 -22.45 3.55 -12.84
CA LYS A 369 -23.37 2.92 -13.80
C LYS A 369 -24.38 3.90 -14.41
N ARG A 370 -24.70 5.00 -13.70
CA ARG A 370 -25.60 6.05 -14.17
C ARG A 370 -24.96 6.94 -15.25
N TYR A 371 -23.62 6.95 -15.30
CA TYR A 371 -22.81 7.81 -16.14
C TYR A 371 -22.17 7.06 -17.31
N THR A 372 -22.49 5.79 -17.47
CA THR A 372 -21.89 4.95 -18.51
C THR A 372 -22.47 5.27 -19.89
N VAL A 373 -21.62 5.16 -20.93
CA VAL A 373 -22.00 5.34 -22.31
C VAL A 373 -22.16 3.98 -22.97
N TRP A 374 -23.31 3.73 -23.59
CA TRP A 374 -23.67 2.43 -24.15
C TRP A 374 -22.69 1.93 -25.19
N SER A 375 -22.10 2.82 -26.00
CA SER A 375 -21.11 2.45 -27.05
C SER A 375 -19.83 1.82 -26.50
N PHE A 376 -19.56 1.95 -25.19
CA PHE A 376 -18.40 1.31 -24.53
C PHE A 376 -18.77 0.05 -23.73
N HIS A 377 -20.05 -0.37 -23.77
CA HIS A 377 -20.52 -1.51 -23.02
C HIS A 377 -19.98 -2.82 -23.61
N THR A 378 -19.46 -3.70 -22.76
CA THR A 378 -18.99 -5.05 -23.13
C THR A 378 -19.78 -6.11 -22.35
N TYR A 379 -19.60 -7.40 -22.66
CA TYR A 379 -20.28 -8.48 -21.96
C TYR A 379 -19.84 -8.63 -20.48
N VAL A 380 -18.67 -8.06 -20.08
CA VAL A 380 -18.18 -8.07 -18.69
C VAL A 380 -18.48 -6.77 -17.95
N SER A 381 -19.12 -5.77 -18.57
CA SER A 381 -19.44 -4.48 -17.95
C SER A 381 -20.45 -4.56 -16.79
N ARG A 382 -21.00 -5.73 -16.49
CA ARG A 382 -21.78 -5.98 -15.26
C ARG A 382 -20.95 -5.76 -14.01
N ASN A 383 -19.61 -5.90 -14.10
CA ASN A 383 -18.64 -5.65 -13.04
C ASN A 383 -18.99 -6.36 -11.71
N PRO A 384 -19.09 -7.70 -11.69
CA PRO A 384 -19.43 -8.44 -10.47
C PRO A 384 -18.33 -8.31 -9.40
N GLU A 385 -17.08 -8.08 -9.81
CA GLU A 385 -15.91 -7.89 -8.94
C GLU A 385 -15.88 -6.52 -8.26
N ARG A 386 -16.86 -5.65 -8.56
CA ARG A 386 -16.97 -4.28 -8.00
C ARG A 386 -15.71 -3.42 -8.22
N SER A 387 -14.99 -3.65 -9.31
CA SER A 387 -13.81 -2.89 -9.66
C SER A 387 -14.11 -1.41 -9.90
N THR A 388 -13.17 -0.54 -9.58
CA THR A 388 -13.25 0.91 -9.75
C THR A 388 -12.66 1.36 -11.09
N THR A 389 -12.19 2.60 -11.19
CA THR A 389 -11.57 3.16 -12.41
C THR A 389 -10.25 2.47 -12.80
N HIS A 390 -9.60 1.73 -11.91
CA HIS A 390 -8.20 1.30 -12.07
C HIS A 390 -7.23 2.47 -12.36
N ASN A 391 -7.56 3.66 -11.87
CA ASN A 391 -6.70 4.84 -11.87
C ASN A 391 -7.06 5.67 -10.63
N TYR A 392 -6.17 5.67 -9.65
CA TYR A 392 -6.45 6.27 -8.35
C TYR A 392 -6.66 7.79 -8.42
N PHE A 393 -5.96 8.47 -9.33
CA PHE A 393 -6.11 9.91 -9.53
C PHE A 393 -7.50 10.25 -10.08
N LEU A 394 -7.96 9.52 -11.08
CA LEU A 394 -9.30 9.69 -11.64
C LEU A 394 -10.40 9.27 -10.65
N LEU A 395 -10.14 8.22 -9.86
CA LEU A 395 -11.04 7.80 -8.78
C LEU A 395 -11.25 8.93 -7.76
N LEU A 396 -10.15 9.54 -7.29
CA LEU A 396 -10.23 10.67 -6.36
C LEU A 396 -10.97 11.87 -6.96
N MET A 397 -10.77 12.13 -8.26
CA MET A 397 -11.47 13.21 -8.93
C MET A 397 -12.99 12.95 -9.02
N ALA A 398 -13.42 11.72 -9.27
CA ALA A 398 -14.83 11.33 -9.32
C ALA A 398 -15.49 11.32 -7.92
N GLU A 399 -14.75 10.89 -6.89
CA GLU A 399 -15.29 10.71 -5.53
C GLU A 399 -15.14 11.97 -4.65
N GLN A 400 -14.05 12.71 -4.79
CA GLN A 400 -13.70 13.86 -3.93
C GLN A 400 -13.58 15.18 -4.71
N GLY A 401 -13.92 15.15 -5.99
CA GLY A 401 -13.84 16.31 -6.88
C GLY A 401 -12.39 16.71 -7.23
N VAL A 402 -12.29 17.79 -8.00
CA VAL A 402 -11.00 18.37 -8.42
C VAL A 402 -10.10 18.74 -7.22
N PRO A 403 -10.62 19.32 -6.11
CA PRO A 403 -9.74 19.66 -4.98
C PRO A 403 -9.11 18.41 -4.32
N GLY A 404 -9.84 17.30 -4.16
CA GLY A 404 -9.30 16.04 -3.63
C GLY A 404 -8.18 15.47 -4.50
N PHE A 405 -8.41 15.45 -5.81
CA PHE A 405 -7.40 15.09 -6.82
C PHE A 405 -6.16 15.99 -6.74
N LEU A 406 -6.34 17.32 -6.66
CA LEU A 406 -5.20 18.25 -6.59
C LEU A 406 -4.40 18.08 -5.31
N LEU A 407 -5.04 17.93 -4.15
CA LEU A 407 -4.35 17.72 -2.87
C LEU A 407 -3.50 16.44 -2.89
N PHE A 408 -4.03 15.35 -3.45
CA PHE A 408 -3.28 14.10 -3.58
C PHE A 408 -2.14 14.21 -4.60
N THR A 409 -2.38 14.86 -5.75
CA THR A 409 -1.35 15.10 -6.77
C THR A 409 -0.23 15.97 -6.22
N LEU A 410 -0.55 17.01 -5.45
CA LEU A 410 0.43 17.85 -4.76
C LEU A 410 1.22 17.06 -3.73
N LEU A 411 0.57 16.16 -2.96
CA LEU A 411 1.25 15.28 -2.00
C LEU A 411 2.28 14.38 -2.71
N VAL A 412 1.88 13.74 -3.80
CA VAL A 412 2.79 12.90 -4.61
C VAL A 412 3.93 13.72 -5.20
N GLY A 413 3.62 14.86 -5.84
CA GLY A 413 4.63 15.74 -6.45
C GLY A 413 5.61 16.29 -5.42
N ALA A 414 5.12 16.75 -4.26
CA ALA A 414 5.96 17.22 -3.16
C ALA A 414 6.87 16.12 -2.61
N THR A 415 6.38 14.86 -2.52
CA THR A 415 7.19 13.72 -2.11
C THR A 415 8.29 13.43 -3.12
N LEU A 416 8.01 13.43 -4.43
CA LEU A 416 9.01 13.22 -5.48
C LEU A 416 10.06 14.34 -5.50
N LEU A 417 9.66 15.60 -5.29
CA LEU A 417 10.61 16.72 -5.16
C LEU A 417 11.47 16.60 -3.89
N LEU A 418 10.91 16.11 -2.80
CA LEU A 418 11.65 15.82 -1.58
C LEU A 418 12.71 14.73 -1.82
N CYS A 419 12.38 13.66 -2.56
CA CYS A 419 13.31 12.59 -2.93
C CYS A 419 14.57 13.16 -3.61
N GLU A 420 14.41 14.02 -4.63
CA GLU A 420 15.53 14.65 -5.32
C GLU A 420 16.34 15.54 -4.38
N ARG A 421 15.66 16.38 -3.59
CA ARG A 421 16.32 17.29 -2.64
C ARG A 421 17.16 16.52 -1.63
N LEU A 422 16.63 15.44 -1.05
CA LEU A 422 17.34 14.62 -0.06
C LEU A 422 18.52 13.88 -0.67
N TYR A 423 18.37 13.34 -1.88
CA TYR A 423 19.49 12.70 -2.60
C TYR A 423 20.68 13.62 -2.75
N HIS A 424 20.45 14.88 -3.15
CA HIS A 424 21.52 15.86 -3.34
C HIS A 424 22.05 16.46 -2.04
N ARG A 425 21.26 16.48 -0.97
CA ARG A 425 21.73 16.89 0.37
C ARG A 425 22.50 15.79 1.10
N SER A 426 22.29 14.53 0.75
CA SER A 426 22.97 13.39 1.37
C SER A 426 24.45 13.41 1.05
N ARG A 427 25.31 13.53 2.08
CA ARG A 427 26.77 13.56 1.95
C ARG A 427 27.35 12.15 1.90
N LEU A 428 26.82 11.22 2.74
CA LEU A 428 27.30 9.86 2.88
C LEU A 428 26.60 8.89 1.91
N PRO A 429 27.31 7.90 1.35
CA PRO A 429 26.69 6.85 0.53
C PRO A 429 25.54 6.11 1.23
N ALA A 430 25.69 5.83 2.54
CA ALA A 430 24.67 5.17 3.33
C ALA A 430 23.33 5.94 3.36
N GLN A 431 23.38 7.28 3.47
CA GLN A 431 22.21 8.14 3.42
C GLN A 431 21.57 8.10 2.04
N ARG A 432 22.37 8.19 0.96
CA ARG A 432 21.88 8.10 -0.43
C ARG A 432 21.20 6.77 -0.70
N TYR A 433 21.69 5.66 -0.13
CA TYR A 433 21.06 4.34 -0.31
C TYR A 433 19.67 4.28 0.32
N ILE A 434 19.48 4.86 1.50
CA ILE A 434 18.14 4.95 2.14
C ILE A 434 17.21 5.81 1.28
N VAL A 435 17.66 7.00 0.87
CA VAL A 435 16.86 7.89 0.03
C VAL A 435 16.47 7.21 -1.27
N LEU A 436 17.40 6.56 -1.97
CA LEU A 436 17.12 5.88 -3.24
C LEU A 436 16.18 4.68 -3.06
N ALA A 437 16.39 3.85 -2.04
CA ALA A 437 15.50 2.73 -1.76
C ALA A 437 14.05 3.20 -1.59
N SER A 438 13.83 4.22 -0.75
CA SER A 438 12.50 4.77 -0.49
C SER A 438 11.93 5.52 -1.69
N SER A 439 12.74 6.30 -2.42
CA SER A 439 12.29 7.08 -3.57
C SER A 439 11.85 6.19 -4.74
N LEU A 440 12.64 5.17 -5.07
CA LEU A 440 12.33 4.27 -6.18
C LEU A 440 11.15 3.36 -5.82
N SER A 441 11.05 2.90 -4.57
CA SER A 441 9.89 2.17 -4.06
C SER A 441 8.63 3.02 -4.13
N PHE A 442 8.69 4.29 -3.69
CA PHE A 442 7.58 5.23 -3.78
C PHE A 442 7.13 5.48 -5.22
N LEU A 443 8.07 5.69 -6.14
CA LEU A 443 7.75 5.87 -7.56
C LEU A 443 7.06 4.64 -8.17
N ILE A 444 7.51 3.43 -7.84
CA ILE A 444 6.87 2.19 -8.29
C ILE A 444 5.40 2.17 -7.84
N ILE A 445 5.12 2.55 -6.60
CA ILE A 445 3.74 2.64 -6.11
C ILE A 445 2.96 3.69 -6.92
N VAL A 446 3.51 4.90 -7.08
CA VAL A 446 2.87 5.97 -7.87
C VAL A 446 2.58 5.54 -9.30
N PHE A 447 3.51 4.82 -9.95
CA PHE A 447 3.28 4.26 -11.27
C PHE A 447 2.08 3.31 -11.29
N HIS A 448 1.95 2.45 -10.29
CA HIS A 448 0.79 1.56 -10.19
C HIS A 448 -0.51 2.28 -9.87
N LEU A 449 -0.48 3.44 -9.20
CA LEU A 449 -1.68 4.26 -8.96
C LEU A 449 -2.27 4.88 -10.24
N LEU A 450 -1.51 4.94 -11.33
CA LEU A 450 -2.04 5.27 -12.67
C LEU A 450 -2.85 4.13 -13.29
N LEU A 451 -2.65 2.91 -12.79
CA LEU A 451 -3.21 1.67 -13.36
C LEU A 451 -4.13 0.91 -12.38
N ASN A 452 -4.13 1.26 -11.11
CA ASN A 452 -4.89 0.60 -10.04
C ASN A 452 -5.01 1.51 -8.80
N GLU A 453 -5.82 1.13 -7.83
CA GLU A 453 -5.99 1.80 -6.53
C GLU A 453 -5.23 1.13 -5.38
N LEU A 454 -4.03 0.62 -5.62
CA LEU A 454 -3.28 -0.24 -4.68
C LEU A 454 -2.84 0.43 -3.37
N VAL A 455 -2.95 1.75 -3.25
CA VAL A 455 -2.72 2.45 -1.98
C VAL A 455 -3.78 2.11 -0.92
N GLU A 456 -4.92 1.57 -1.33
CA GLU A 456 -5.99 1.11 -0.43
C GLU A 456 -5.80 -0.34 0.04
N THR A 457 -4.74 -1.03 -0.40
CA THR A 457 -4.39 -2.38 0.06
C THR A 457 -3.31 -2.31 1.13
N ASP A 458 -3.41 -3.14 2.17
CA ASP A 458 -2.47 -3.16 3.30
C ASP A 458 -1.02 -3.41 2.87
N LYS A 459 -0.80 -4.31 1.92
CA LYS A 459 0.54 -4.75 1.47
C LYS A 459 1.28 -3.74 0.61
N VAL A 460 0.57 -2.88 -0.13
CA VAL A 460 1.17 -1.83 -0.99
C VAL A 460 1.04 -0.45 -0.34
N GLY A 461 -0.15 -0.11 0.18
CA GLY A 461 -0.41 1.15 0.85
C GLY A 461 0.46 1.37 2.09
N SER A 462 0.83 0.28 2.79
CA SER A 462 1.82 0.34 3.87
C SER A 462 3.11 1.04 3.43
N PHE A 463 3.68 0.64 2.30
CA PHE A 463 4.93 1.23 1.81
C PHE A 463 4.77 2.62 1.22
N PHE A 464 3.57 3.02 0.78
CA PHE A 464 3.31 4.41 0.44
C PHE A 464 3.59 5.33 1.65
N PHE A 465 3.03 5.00 2.81
CA PHE A 465 3.19 5.76 4.03
C PHE A 465 4.55 5.55 4.71
N ILE A 466 5.10 4.33 4.71
CA ILE A 466 6.43 4.03 5.26
C ILE A 466 7.51 4.80 4.50
N ASN A 467 7.46 4.84 3.16
CA ASN A 467 8.40 5.61 2.34
C ASN A 467 8.34 7.11 2.68
N MET A 468 7.13 7.68 2.81
CA MET A 468 6.96 9.07 3.23
C MET A 468 7.56 9.32 4.60
N ALA A 469 7.31 8.44 5.59
CA ALA A 469 7.87 8.55 6.93
C ALA A 469 9.40 8.51 6.93
N ILE A 470 10.01 7.61 6.15
CA ILE A 470 11.45 7.52 6.00
C ILE A 470 12.01 8.81 5.40
N LEU A 471 11.39 9.37 4.35
CA LEU A 471 11.85 10.60 3.71
C LEU A 471 11.73 11.81 4.65
N ILE A 472 10.64 11.94 5.41
CA ILE A 472 10.47 12.99 6.42
C ILE A 472 11.57 12.87 7.47
N ARG A 473 11.82 11.68 8.00
CA ARG A 473 12.85 11.45 9.02
C ARG A 473 14.25 11.68 8.48
N MET A 474 14.51 11.29 7.22
CA MET A 474 15.79 11.58 6.57
C MET A 474 16.05 13.09 6.45
N GLN A 475 15.02 13.89 6.16
CA GLN A 475 15.18 15.34 6.15
C GLN A 475 15.60 15.85 7.54
N THR A 476 14.92 15.40 8.59
CA THR A 476 15.24 15.81 9.98
C THR A 476 16.68 15.41 10.35
N TRP A 477 17.14 14.21 10.01
CA TRP A 477 18.50 13.77 10.30
C TRP A 477 19.56 14.62 9.58
N LEU A 478 19.36 14.88 8.27
CA LEU A 478 20.30 15.69 7.49
C LEU A 478 20.35 17.14 7.94
N GLU A 479 19.26 17.68 8.46
CA GLU A 479 19.21 19.05 9.00
C GLU A 479 19.89 19.14 10.37
N ASN A 480 19.72 18.14 11.24
CA ASN A 480 20.42 18.07 12.53
C ASN A 480 21.95 17.89 12.36
N GLU A 481 22.41 17.16 11.31
CA GLU A 481 23.84 17.04 11.00
C GLU A 481 24.45 18.41 10.63
N VAL A 482 23.74 19.24 9.87
CA VAL A 482 24.22 20.59 9.52
C VAL A 482 24.28 21.48 10.75
N GLU A 483 23.25 21.46 11.61
CA GLU A 483 23.20 22.24 12.87
C GLU A 483 24.30 21.81 13.87
N SER A 484 24.81 20.58 13.79
CA SER A 484 25.91 20.08 14.65
C SER A 484 27.30 20.41 14.09
N ASP A 485 27.41 20.73 12.79
CA ASP A 485 28.66 21.10 12.12
C ASP A 485 28.93 22.63 12.21
N GLU A 486 27.90 23.46 12.54
CA GLU A 486 27.98 24.90 12.81
C GLU A 486 28.22 25.18 14.29
#